data_aa4de037b97a3d76a3ac48a6b91871c5
#
_entry.id   aa4de037b97a3d76a3ac48a6b91871c5
#
_cell.length_a   1.000
_cell.length_b   1.000
_cell.length_c   1.000
_cell.angle_alpha   90.00
_cell.angle_beta   90.00
_cell.angle_gamma   90.00
#
_symmetry.space_group_name_H-M   'P 1'
#
loop_
_entity.id
_entity.type
_entity.pdbx_description
1 polymer ?
#
loop_
_entity_poly.entity_id
_entity_poly.type
_entity_poly.pdbx_seq_one_letter_code
_entity_poly.pdbx_strand_id
1 'polypeptide(L)'
;MTDTETIDETPAARAARFRAEAAARGIPAAEVQAHIRTARPAVYLAPGGPGPVVALTGGNPPLPEGAPAPAAAFVAAVDCAALPPGATDLPLPTEGRLLFFADPDPGSGAVVADAVRYMPAGTPLAERAVDPDDGPGTYRRARLDFCFHQWSWPWREEDDDEESQRAAELESAWSQVVGWRPHWRFQLGGEPVLFNWDPVEVVRDEAPLPVADGDEWTLLATWRGEDDCEELEAGLFHWVIRRADLVALRFDRVYVYVDAF
;
A
#
# COMPACT_ATOMS: atom_id res chain seq x y z
N MET A 1 -11.22 -24.03 14.81
CA MET A 1 -9.84 -23.89 15.35
C MET A 1 -9.17 -22.94 14.38
N THR A 2 -9.24 -21.65 14.68
CA THR A 2 -8.70 -20.57 13.86
C THR A 2 -7.23 -20.44 14.22
N ASP A 3 -6.36 -20.73 13.25
CA ASP A 3 -4.92 -20.66 13.38
C ASP A 3 -4.46 -19.23 13.71
N THR A 4 -4.27 -18.97 14.97
CA THR A 4 -3.62 -17.75 15.51
C THR A 4 -2.09 -17.78 15.28
N GLU A 5 -1.58 -18.87 14.70
CA GLU A 5 -0.12 -19.12 14.57
C GLU A 5 0.61 -18.27 13.50
N THR A 6 -0.11 -17.56 12.62
CA THR A 6 0.51 -16.95 11.44
C THR A 6 1.05 -15.53 11.67
N ILE A 7 0.78 -14.90 12.81
CA ILE A 7 1.12 -13.49 13.06
C ILE A 7 2.57 -13.31 13.50
N ASP A 8 3.10 -14.30 14.24
CA ASP A 8 4.47 -14.26 14.80
C ASP A 8 5.53 -14.91 13.89
N GLU A 9 5.14 -15.42 12.72
CA GLU A 9 6.11 -16.06 11.83
C GLU A 9 7.07 -15.04 11.23
N THR A 10 8.35 -15.18 11.50
CA THR A 10 9.37 -14.30 10.93
C THR A 10 9.46 -14.45 9.41
N PRO A 11 9.85 -13.39 8.67
CA PRO A 11 10.08 -13.50 7.22
C PRO A 11 11.05 -14.63 6.84
N ALA A 12 12.04 -14.89 7.68
CA ALA A 12 13.02 -15.97 7.47
C ALA A 12 12.37 -17.37 7.59
N ALA A 13 11.50 -17.59 8.58
CA ALA A 13 10.77 -18.84 8.75
C ALA A 13 9.81 -19.08 7.57
N ARG A 14 9.10 -18.05 7.14
CA ARG A 14 8.21 -18.11 5.99
C ARG A 14 8.97 -18.41 4.69
N ALA A 15 10.13 -17.79 4.49
CA ALA A 15 11.02 -18.08 3.39
C ALA A 15 11.50 -19.54 3.39
N ALA A 16 11.78 -20.10 4.56
CA ALA A 16 12.19 -21.51 4.67
C ALA A 16 11.04 -22.46 4.29
N ARG A 17 9.81 -22.19 4.74
CA ARG A 17 8.63 -22.96 4.32
C ARG A 17 8.39 -22.85 2.82
N PHE A 18 8.51 -21.67 2.24
CA PHE A 18 8.36 -21.47 0.80
C PHE A 18 9.37 -22.31 0.00
N ARG A 19 10.64 -22.31 0.43
CA ARG A 19 11.67 -23.16 -0.20
C ARG A 19 11.34 -24.64 -0.09
N ALA A 20 10.83 -25.09 1.05
CA ALA A 20 10.44 -26.49 1.25
C ALA A 20 9.24 -26.87 0.37
N GLU A 21 8.21 -26.02 0.28
CA GLU A 21 7.04 -26.25 -0.56
C GLU A 21 7.42 -26.27 -2.06
N ALA A 22 8.22 -25.31 -2.51
CA ALA A 22 8.70 -25.26 -3.88
C ALA A 22 9.56 -26.49 -4.24
N ALA A 23 10.42 -26.95 -3.33
CA ALA A 23 11.20 -28.17 -3.51
C ALA A 23 10.32 -29.42 -3.61
N ALA A 24 9.25 -29.52 -2.82
CA ALA A 24 8.27 -30.61 -2.89
C ALA A 24 7.54 -30.66 -4.25
N ARG A 25 7.41 -29.53 -4.93
CA ARG A 25 6.86 -29.41 -6.30
C ARG A 25 7.91 -29.59 -7.40
N GLY A 26 9.17 -29.83 -7.04
CA GLY A 26 10.26 -30.01 -8.00
C GLY A 26 10.76 -28.70 -8.63
N ILE A 27 10.44 -27.54 -8.05
CA ILE A 27 10.94 -26.25 -8.54
C ILE A 27 12.42 -26.10 -8.15
N PRO A 28 13.31 -25.76 -9.12
CA PRO A 28 14.73 -25.62 -8.86
C PRO A 28 15.04 -24.53 -7.82
N ALA A 29 15.93 -24.82 -6.87
CA ALA A 29 16.29 -23.89 -5.81
C ALA A 29 16.83 -22.54 -6.32
N ALA A 30 17.48 -22.54 -7.49
CA ALA A 30 17.98 -21.31 -8.11
C ALA A 30 16.84 -20.39 -8.56
N GLU A 31 15.75 -20.94 -9.10
CA GLU A 31 14.55 -20.19 -9.51
C GLU A 31 13.81 -19.66 -8.30
N VAL A 32 13.62 -20.47 -7.25
CA VAL A 32 13.03 -20.02 -5.98
C VAL A 32 13.83 -18.85 -5.39
N GLN A 33 15.16 -18.93 -5.42
CA GLN A 33 16.01 -17.86 -4.90
C GLN A 33 15.98 -16.62 -5.79
N ALA A 34 15.85 -16.75 -7.10
CA ALA A 34 15.65 -15.65 -8.02
C ALA A 34 14.32 -14.94 -7.72
N HIS A 35 13.24 -15.69 -7.57
CA HIS A 35 11.92 -15.17 -7.22
C HIS A 35 11.93 -14.44 -5.89
N ILE A 36 12.53 -15.00 -4.83
CA ILE A 36 12.66 -14.31 -3.53
C ILE A 36 13.41 -12.97 -3.65
N ARG A 37 14.39 -12.84 -4.54
CA ARG A 37 15.13 -11.59 -4.71
C ARG A 37 14.30 -10.46 -5.32
N THR A 38 13.27 -10.76 -6.07
CA THR A 38 12.35 -9.76 -6.64
C THR A 38 11.19 -9.40 -5.71
N ALA A 39 11.04 -10.15 -4.61
CA ALA A 39 9.97 -9.90 -3.64
C ALA A 39 10.18 -8.59 -2.89
N ARG A 40 9.11 -7.82 -2.73
CA ARG A 40 9.07 -6.62 -1.88
C ARG A 40 8.16 -6.84 -0.67
N PRO A 41 8.60 -6.50 0.54
CA PRO A 41 7.77 -6.63 1.73
C PRO A 41 6.68 -5.56 1.76
N ALA A 42 5.46 -5.98 2.06
CA ALA A 42 4.29 -5.13 2.21
C ALA A 42 3.57 -5.37 3.54
N VAL A 43 2.99 -4.33 4.11
CA VAL A 43 2.09 -4.40 5.26
C VAL A 43 0.65 -4.30 4.78
N TYR A 44 -0.21 -5.14 5.33
CA TYR A 44 -1.64 -5.15 5.03
C TYR A 44 -2.45 -4.88 6.29
N LEU A 45 -3.38 -3.94 6.19
CA LEU A 45 -4.24 -3.48 7.26
C LEU A 45 -5.70 -3.80 6.93
N ALA A 46 -6.45 -4.23 7.94
CA ALA A 46 -7.88 -4.56 7.81
C ALA A 46 -8.65 -4.19 9.08
N PRO A 47 -9.96 -3.92 9.00
CA PRO A 47 -10.80 -3.80 10.19
C PRO A 47 -10.85 -5.12 10.95
N GLY A 48 -10.64 -5.08 12.27
CA GLY A 48 -10.66 -6.27 13.11
C GLY A 48 -9.48 -7.22 12.90
N GLY A 49 -8.38 -6.73 12.37
CA GLY A 49 -7.12 -7.46 12.28
C GLY A 49 -6.61 -7.87 13.67
N PRO A 50 -5.72 -8.88 13.74
CA PRO A 50 -5.26 -9.43 15.01
C PRO A 50 -4.20 -8.59 15.73
N GLY A 51 -3.59 -7.63 15.03
CA GLY A 51 -2.54 -6.78 15.57
C GLY A 51 -3.04 -5.45 16.15
N PRO A 52 -2.12 -4.53 16.47
CA PRO A 52 -2.48 -3.21 16.96
C PRO A 52 -3.16 -2.37 15.88
N VAL A 53 -3.91 -1.35 16.32
CA VAL A 53 -4.42 -0.32 15.40
C VAL A 53 -3.25 0.46 14.82
N VAL A 54 -3.15 0.48 13.50
CA VAL A 54 -2.10 1.19 12.76
C VAL A 54 -2.65 2.42 12.05
N ALA A 55 -3.92 2.36 11.59
CA ALA A 55 -4.51 3.47 10.87
C ALA A 55 -5.97 3.75 11.27
N LEU A 56 -6.38 4.98 11.00
CA LEU A 56 -7.77 5.42 11.03
C LEU A 56 -8.13 5.88 9.61
N THR A 57 -9.25 5.41 9.07
CA THR A 57 -9.75 5.82 7.76
C THR A 57 -10.98 6.70 7.89
N GLY A 58 -11.20 7.56 6.93
CA GLY A 58 -12.41 8.34 6.75
C GLY A 58 -12.73 9.35 7.86
N GLY A 59 -13.86 10.02 7.71
CA GLY A 59 -14.26 11.11 8.59
C GLY A 59 -13.43 12.37 8.37
N ASN A 60 -13.33 13.18 9.40
CA ASN A 60 -12.61 14.46 9.34
C ASN A 60 -11.08 14.26 9.47
N PRO A 61 -10.26 14.94 8.65
CA PRO A 61 -8.81 14.85 8.76
C PRO A 61 -8.29 15.43 10.09
N PRO A 62 -7.36 14.73 10.77
CA PRO A 62 -6.66 15.29 11.95
C PRO A 62 -5.54 16.24 11.47
N LEU A 63 -5.78 17.52 11.51
CA LEU A 63 -4.85 18.54 11.00
C LEU A 63 -4.37 19.47 12.13
N PRO A 64 -3.17 20.07 11.98
CA PRO A 64 -2.73 21.17 12.84
C PRO A 64 -3.67 22.37 12.75
N GLU A 65 -3.74 23.15 13.82
CA GLU A 65 -4.45 24.43 13.80
C GLU A 65 -3.88 25.35 12.71
N GLY A 66 -4.76 25.95 11.91
CA GLY A 66 -4.36 26.85 10.82
C GLY A 66 -3.80 26.16 9.57
N ALA A 67 -3.70 24.85 9.53
CA ALA A 67 -3.30 24.15 8.31
C ALA A 67 -4.28 24.45 7.15
N PRO A 68 -3.79 24.51 5.89
CA PRO A 68 -4.67 24.68 4.74
C PRO A 68 -5.64 23.50 4.63
N ALA A 69 -6.84 23.76 4.12
CA ALA A 69 -7.79 22.70 3.81
C ALA A 69 -7.19 21.76 2.75
N PRO A 70 -7.38 20.45 2.86
CA PRO A 70 -6.99 19.53 1.79
C PRO A 70 -7.85 19.75 0.55
N ALA A 71 -7.27 19.57 -0.63
CA ALA A 71 -7.97 19.67 -1.89
C ALA A 71 -8.80 18.40 -2.19
N ALA A 72 -8.44 17.26 -1.59
CA ALA A 72 -9.08 15.97 -1.77
C ALA A 72 -9.60 15.40 -0.45
N ALA A 73 -10.49 14.42 -0.51
CA ALA A 73 -11.07 13.76 0.64
C ALA A 73 -10.01 13.02 1.47
N PHE A 74 -10.18 13.03 2.79
CA PHE A 74 -9.29 12.32 3.70
C PHE A 74 -9.58 10.82 3.68
N VAL A 75 -8.58 10.04 3.29
CA VAL A 75 -8.65 8.58 3.22
C VAL A 75 -8.19 7.93 4.51
N ALA A 76 -6.96 8.22 4.95
CA ALA A 76 -6.38 7.54 6.10
C ALA A 76 -5.34 8.37 6.84
N ALA A 77 -5.21 8.13 8.14
CA ALA A 77 -4.06 8.52 8.96
C ALA A 77 -3.34 7.27 9.45
N VAL A 78 -2.12 7.04 8.99
CA VAL A 78 -1.26 5.92 9.40
C VAL A 78 -0.30 6.39 10.48
N ASP A 79 -0.27 5.69 11.62
CA ASP A 79 0.69 5.91 12.68
C ASP A 79 1.99 5.13 12.38
N CYS A 80 3.06 5.85 12.06
CA CYS A 80 4.33 5.23 11.68
C CYS A 80 4.95 4.42 12.83
N ALA A 81 4.74 4.85 14.09
CA ALA A 81 5.27 4.15 15.26
C ALA A 81 4.56 2.82 15.55
N ALA A 82 3.34 2.63 15.03
CA ALA A 82 2.59 1.39 15.19
C ALA A 82 2.96 0.32 14.16
N LEU A 83 3.77 0.66 13.16
CA LEU A 83 4.23 -0.29 12.15
C LEU A 83 5.33 -1.19 12.74
N PRO A 84 5.27 -2.52 12.51
CA PRO A 84 6.34 -3.40 12.92
C PRO A 84 7.67 -3.04 12.23
N PRO A 85 8.80 -3.03 12.96
CA PRO A 85 10.10 -2.76 12.37
C PRO A 85 10.43 -3.70 11.21
N GLY A 86 10.85 -3.15 10.07
CA GLY A 86 11.21 -3.94 8.89
C GLY A 86 10.03 -4.61 8.17
N ALA A 87 8.80 -4.20 8.45
CA ALA A 87 7.61 -4.74 7.81
C ALA A 87 7.48 -4.33 6.32
N THR A 88 8.15 -3.26 5.92
CA THR A 88 8.32 -2.83 4.51
C THR A 88 9.80 -2.51 4.24
N ASP A 89 10.17 -2.42 2.96
CA ASP A 89 11.47 -1.90 2.51
C ASP A 89 11.46 -0.38 2.29
N LEU A 90 10.31 0.27 2.52
CA LEU A 90 10.19 1.71 2.43
C LEU A 90 10.93 2.40 3.58
N PRO A 91 11.72 3.44 3.29
CA PRO A 91 12.36 4.27 4.31
C PRO A 91 11.35 5.24 4.96
N LEU A 92 10.31 4.67 5.57
CA LEU A 92 9.29 5.43 6.27
C LEU A 92 9.83 6.09 7.53
N PRO A 93 9.25 7.23 7.96
CA PRO A 93 9.49 7.77 9.30
C PRO A 93 9.17 6.71 10.36
N THR A 94 9.99 6.65 11.42
CA THR A 94 9.77 5.71 12.54
C THR A 94 8.75 6.21 13.55
N GLU A 95 8.30 7.45 13.42
CA GLU A 95 7.32 8.11 14.30
C GLU A 95 6.50 9.15 13.50
N GLY A 96 5.49 9.72 14.12
CA GLY A 96 4.59 10.66 13.46
C GLY A 96 3.49 9.95 12.67
N ARG A 97 2.81 10.69 11.82
CA ARG A 97 1.66 10.19 11.03
C ARG A 97 1.74 10.60 9.58
N LEU A 98 1.33 9.70 8.71
CA LEU A 98 1.09 9.97 7.29
C LEU A 98 -0.42 10.11 7.08
N LEU A 99 -0.86 11.26 6.55
CA LEU A 99 -2.24 11.53 6.20
C LEU A 99 -2.39 11.39 4.69
N PHE A 100 -3.25 10.50 4.25
CA PHE A 100 -3.51 10.19 2.84
C PHE A 100 -4.81 10.85 2.39
N PHE A 101 -4.77 11.44 1.20
CA PHE A 101 -5.91 12.13 0.59
C PHE A 101 -6.09 11.65 -0.85
N ALA A 102 -7.34 11.49 -1.29
CA ALA A 102 -7.68 11.17 -2.67
C ALA A 102 -9.10 11.63 -2.99
N ASP A 103 -9.34 11.96 -4.26
CA ASP A 103 -10.67 12.24 -4.79
C ASP A 103 -11.20 10.97 -5.45
N PRO A 104 -12.47 10.56 -5.21
CA PRO A 104 -13.06 9.41 -5.88
C PRO A 104 -13.35 9.65 -7.37
N ASP A 105 -13.41 10.89 -7.82
CA ASP A 105 -13.62 11.20 -9.24
C ASP A 105 -12.33 11.01 -10.05
N PRO A 106 -12.16 9.87 -10.75
CA PRO A 106 -10.96 9.59 -11.53
C PRO A 106 -10.90 10.42 -12.84
N GLY A 107 -11.85 11.34 -13.04
CA GLY A 107 -12.09 12.03 -14.32
C GLY A 107 -10.91 12.81 -14.90
N SER A 108 -9.76 12.80 -14.25
CA SER A 108 -8.60 13.53 -14.72
C SER A 108 -7.31 12.70 -14.86
N GLY A 109 -7.22 11.44 -14.39
CA GLY A 109 -5.91 10.76 -14.31
C GLY A 109 -4.88 11.62 -13.55
N ALA A 110 -5.34 12.61 -12.82
CA ALA A 110 -4.55 13.72 -12.37
C ALA A 110 -3.66 13.30 -11.23
N VAL A 111 -2.43 13.53 -11.44
CA VAL A 111 -1.37 13.62 -10.44
C VAL A 111 -1.75 14.75 -9.47
N VAL A 112 -2.39 14.41 -8.36
CA VAL A 112 -2.86 15.39 -7.37
C VAL A 112 -1.71 15.73 -6.43
N ALA A 113 -1.33 16.99 -6.40
CA ALA A 113 -0.40 17.53 -5.40
C ALA A 113 -1.03 17.46 -3.99
N ASP A 114 -0.18 17.35 -2.95
CA ASP A 114 -0.61 17.29 -1.54
C ASP A 114 -1.46 16.04 -1.20
N ALA A 115 -1.27 14.96 -1.96
CA ALA A 115 -1.95 13.70 -1.75
C ALA A 115 -1.54 12.98 -0.44
N VAL A 116 -0.39 13.34 0.14
CA VAL A 116 0.08 12.85 1.45
C VAL A 116 0.70 13.98 2.24
N ARG A 117 0.37 14.06 3.54
CA ARG A 117 0.98 14.99 4.49
C ARG A 117 1.65 14.23 5.62
N TYR A 118 2.89 14.55 5.91
CA TYR A 118 3.58 14.03 7.09
C TYR A 118 3.37 14.96 8.29
N MET A 119 2.89 14.39 9.38
CA MET A 119 2.74 15.06 10.67
C MET A 119 3.80 14.51 11.63
N PRO A 120 4.85 15.29 11.97
CA PRO A 120 5.86 14.87 12.94
C PRO A 120 5.26 14.49 14.29
N ALA A 121 5.93 13.59 15.02
CA ALA A 121 5.52 13.21 16.37
C ALA A 121 5.42 14.46 17.29
N GLY A 122 4.39 14.46 18.13
CA GLY A 122 4.11 15.59 19.03
C GLY A 122 3.42 16.79 18.39
N THR A 123 3.16 16.79 17.08
CA THR A 123 2.36 17.83 16.44
C THR A 123 0.92 17.80 17.01
N PRO A 124 0.40 18.90 17.60
CA PRO A 124 -0.98 18.94 18.03
C PRO A 124 -1.92 18.85 16.83
N LEU A 125 -2.78 17.85 16.83
CA LEU A 125 -3.75 17.58 15.76
C LEU A 125 -5.16 17.65 16.32
N ALA A 126 -6.08 18.25 15.57
CA ALA A 126 -7.51 18.26 15.85
C ALA A 126 -8.30 17.82 14.60
N GLU A 127 -9.39 17.11 14.79
CA GLU A 127 -10.30 16.79 13.69
C GLU A 127 -10.88 18.09 13.13
N ARG A 128 -10.70 18.30 11.83
CA ARG A 128 -11.19 19.46 11.13
C ARG A 128 -12.42 19.08 10.32
N ALA A 129 -13.58 19.64 10.67
CA ALA A 129 -14.79 19.43 9.93
C ALA A 129 -14.61 19.85 8.46
N VAL A 130 -15.01 18.97 7.56
CA VAL A 130 -15.11 19.24 6.13
C VAL A 130 -16.44 19.89 5.87
N ASP A 131 -16.46 20.96 5.07
CA ASP A 131 -17.71 21.61 4.65
C ASP A 131 -18.50 20.64 3.76
N PRO A 132 -19.74 20.28 4.13
CA PRO A 132 -20.53 19.34 3.35
C PRO A 132 -20.98 19.88 1.99
N ASP A 133 -21.00 21.21 1.82
CA ASP A 133 -21.48 21.87 0.60
C ASP A 133 -20.36 22.21 -0.38
N ASP A 134 -19.17 22.56 0.14
CA ASP A 134 -18.02 23.01 -0.66
C ASP A 134 -16.75 22.16 -0.46
N GLY A 135 -16.81 21.14 0.39
CA GLY A 135 -15.66 20.27 0.70
C GLY A 135 -15.57 19.03 -0.19
N PRO A 136 -14.42 18.35 -0.16
CA PRO A 136 -14.16 17.15 -0.98
C PRO A 136 -14.94 15.90 -0.55
N GLY A 137 -15.92 16.01 0.32
CA GLY A 137 -16.64 14.87 0.87
C GLY A 137 -15.87 14.13 1.98
N THR A 138 -16.46 13.05 2.49
CA THR A 138 -15.86 12.21 3.53
C THR A 138 -16.12 10.74 3.27
N TYR A 139 -15.08 9.93 3.45
CA TYR A 139 -15.22 8.47 3.45
C TYR A 139 -15.71 7.95 4.80
N ARG A 140 -16.19 6.72 4.81
CA ARG A 140 -16.67 6.07 6.04
C ARG A 140 -15.52 5.86 7.04
N ARG A 141 -15.76 6.26 8.29
CA ARG A 141 -14.79 6.10 9.35
C ARG A 141 -14.64 4.65 9.77
N ALA A 142 -13.39 4.18 9.80
CA ALA A 142 -13.04 2.87 10.32
C ALA A 142 -11.67 2.89 11.00
N ARG A 143 -11.40 1.84 11.81
CA ARG A 143 -10.07 1.56 12.35
C ARG A 143 -9.48 0.42 11.56
N LEU A 144 -8.21 0.56 11.18
CA LEU A 144 -7.46 -0.49 10.54
C LEU A 144 -6.38 -1.00 11.48
N ASP A 145 -6.47 -2.27 11.78
CA ASP A 145 -5.51 -2.99 12.59
C ASP A 145 -4.45 -3.62 11.69
N PHE A 146 -3.24 -3.82 12.23
CA PHE A 146 -2.24 -4.62 11.55
C PHE A 146 -2.81 -6.04 11.33
N CYS A 147 -2.79 -6.47 10.12
CA CYS A 147 -3.32 -7.77 9.73
C CYS A 147 -2.19 -8.79 9.53
N PHE A 148 -1.30 -8.47 8.61
CA PHE A 148 -0.12 -9.27 8.32
C PHE A 148 0.88 -8.45 7.51
N HIS A 149 2.14 -8.92 7.46
CA HIS A 149 3.10 -8.49 6.47
C HIS A 149 3.51 -9.67 5.61
N GLN A 150 3.82 -9.41 4.34
CA GLN A 150 4.26 -10.45 3.42
C GLN A 150 5.12 -9.91 2.30
N TRP A 151 5.72 -10.83 1.56
CA TRP A 151 6.26 -10.51 0.26
C TRP A 151 5.16 -10.38 -0.78
N SER A 152 5.34 -9.43 -1.68
CA SER A 152 4.58 -9.23 -2.91
C SER A 152 5.55 -9.26 -4.09
N TRP A 153 5.04 -9.56 -5.27
CA TRP A 153 5.83 -9.64 -6.50
C TRP A 153 5.19 -8.78 -7.58
N PRO A 154 6.00 -8.28 -8.54
CA PRO A 154 5.46 -7.59 -9.71
C PRO A 154 4.43 -8.47 -10.40
N TRP A 155 3.32 -7.85 -10.82
CA TRP A 155 2.35 -8.51 -11.67
C TRP A 155 2.99 -8.88 -13.01
N ARG A 156 2.58 -10.01 -13.57
CA ARG A 156 3.00 -10.46 -14.88
C ARG A 156 1.76 -10.80 -15.71
N GLU A 157 1.81 -10.50 -17.00
CA GLU A 157 0.81 -11.03 -17.91
C GLU A 157 0.86 -12.56 -17.92
N GLU A 158 -0.31 -13.18 -17.93
CA GLU A 158 -0.43 -14.64 -18.07
C GLU A 158 -0.28 -15.00 -19.55
N ASP A 159 0.94 -15.27 -19.97
CA ASP A 159 1.23 -15.82 -21.28
C ASP A 159 1.31 -17.36 -21.21
N ASP A 160 1.02 -18.04 -22.33
CA ASP A 160 1.11 -19.51 -22.43
C ASP A 160 2.56 -20.01 -22.57
N ASP A 161 3.54 -19.23 -22.11
CA ASP A 161 4.95 -19.61 -22.18
C ASP A 161 5.45 -20.32 -20.90
N GLU A 162 6.63 -20.95 -20.99
CA GLU A 162 7.22 -21.69 -19.87
C GLU A 162 7.57 -20.79 -18.67
N GLU A 163 7.86 -19.50 -18.90
CA GLU A 163 8.21 -18.56 -17.85
C GLU A 163 6.98 -18.19 -17.02
N SER A 164 5.85 -17.91 -17.68
CA SER A 164 4.57 -17.60 -17.02
C SER A 164 4.03 -18.80 -16.25
N GLN A 165 4.13 -20.01 -16.82
CA GLN A 165 3.77 -21.24 -16.11
C GLN A 165 4.62 -21.45 -14.85
N ARG A 166 5.92 -21.18 -14.94
CA ARG A 166 6.83 -21.27 -13.79
C ARG A 166 6.54 -20.22 -12.71
N ALA A 167 6.21 -19.00 -13.12
CA ALA A 167 5.78 -17.95 -12.19
C ALA A 167 4.51 -18.36 -11.44
N ALA A 168 3.50 -18.88 -12.14
CA ALA A 168 2.26 -19.37 -11.54
C ALA A 168 2.50 -20.53 -10.55
N GLU A 169 3.42 -21.45 -10.85
CA GLU A 169 3.82 -22.53 -9.92
C GLU A 169 4.46 -21.96 -8.63
N LEU A 170 5.32 -20.94 -8.75
CA LEU A 170 5.95 -20.28 -7.60
C LEU A 170 4.92 -19.53 -6.76
N GLU A 171 4.01 -18.80 -7.39
CA GLU A 171 2.90 -18.10 -6.69
C GLU A 171 1.96 -19.08 -5.99
N SER A 172 1.64 -20.21 -6.66
CA SER A 172 0.84 -21.27 -6.04
C SER A 172 1.54 -21.90 -4.84
N ALA A 173 2.87 -22.13 -4.91
CA ALA A 173 3.65 -22.61 -3.77
C ALA A 173 3.67 -21.61 -2.63
N TRP A 174 3.79 -20.31 -2.92
CA TRP A 174 3.71 -19.24 -1.94
C TRP A 174 2.33 -19.17 -1.28
N SER A 175 1.26 -19.23 -2.06
CA SER A 175 -0.12 -19.21 -1.56
C SER A 175 -0.40 -20.35 -0.58
N GLN A 176 0.18 -21.55 -0.79
CA GLN A 176 0.08 -22.65 0.16
C GLN A 176 0.79 -22.35 1.50
N VAL A 177 1.92 -21.65 1.44
CA VAL A 177 2.69 -21.29 2.63
C VAL A 177 1.98 -20.25 3.46
N VAL A 178 1.38 -19.27 2.82
CA VAL A 178 0.74 -18.15 3.52
C VAL A 178 -0.70 -18.43 3.92
N GLY A 179 -1.37 -19.38 3.27
CA GLY A 179 -2.74 -19.80 3.59
C GLY A 179 -3.78 -18.71 3.31
N TRP A 180 -4.97 -18.89 3.92
CA TRP A 180 -6.04 -17.91 3.80
C TRP A 180 -5.68 -16.58 4.45
N ARG A 181 -6.08 -15.48 3.81
CA ARG A 181 -5.85 -14.12 4.28
C ARG A 181 -7.14 -13.36 4.39
N PRO A 182 -7.30 -12.52 5.44
CA PRO A 182 -8.42 -11.63 5.52
C PRO A 182 -8.40 -10.61 4.38
N HIS A 183 -9.57 -10.12 4.01
CA HIS A 183 -9.71 -9.04 3.06
C HIS A 183 -9.07 -7.78 3.65
N TRP A 184 -7.98 -7.31 3.02
CA TRP A 184 -7.31 -6.11 3.46
C TRP A 184 -7.92 -4.87 2.80
N ARG A 185 -7.79 -3.73 3.48
CA ARG A 185 -8.32 -2.45 3.03
C ARG A 185 -7.22 -1.46 2.64
N PHE A 186 -6.07 -1.55 3.29
CA PHE A 186 -4.94 -0.65 3.07
C PHE A 186 -3.64 -1.45 3.04
N GLN A 187 -2.81 -1.17 2.04
CA GLN A 187 -1.48 -1.73 1.87
C GLN A 187 -0.44 -0.63 1.97
N LEU A 188 0.69 -0.91 2.63
CA LEU A 188 1.87 -0.05 2.67
C LEU A 188 3.06 -0.78 2.05
N GLY A 189 3.69 -0.15 1.07
CA GLY A 189 4.82 -0.72 0.35
C GLY A 189 4.49 -1.96 -0.47
N GLY A 190 5.52 -2.67 -0.90
CA GLY A 190 5.39 -3.83 -1.75
C GLY A 190 5.08 -3.49 -3.20
N GLU A 191 4.63 -4.48 -3.95
CA GLU A 191 4.18 -4.32 -5.33
C GLU A 191 2.67 -4.01 -5.35
N PRO A 192 2.20 -3.18 -6.31
CA PRO A 192 0.79 -2.85 -6.43
C PRO A 192 -0.06 -4.05 -6.83
N VAL A 193 -1.31 -4.07 -6.38
CA VAL A 193 -2.35 -4.89 -6.99
C VAL A 193 -2.92 -4.09 -8.16
N LEU A 194 -3.05 -4.71 -9.32
CA LEU A 194 -3.46 -4.02 -10.54
C LEU A 194 -4.87 -4.46 -10.96
N PHE A 195 -5.61 -3.52 -11.56
CA PHE A 195 -6.78 -3.85 -12.38
C PHE A 195 -6.46 -3.65 -13.87
N ASN A 196 -5.87 -2.49 -14.22
CA ASN A 196 -5.61 -2.12 -15.61
C ASN A 196 -4.12 -1.86 -15.86
N TRP A 197 -3.50 -0.95 -15.09
CA TRP A 197 -2.14 -0.46 -15.37
C TRP A 197 -1.29 -0.43 -14.10
N ASP A 198 0.02 -0.60 -14.28
CA ASP A 198 0.98 -0.42 -13.19
C ASP A 198 1.02 1.06 -12.76
N PRO A 199 0.57 1.40 -11.53
CA PRO A 199 0.52 2.78 -11.05
C PRO A 199 1.91 3.43 -11.00
N VAL A 200 2.96 2.64 -10.79
CA VAL A 200 4.33 3.16 -10.75
C VAL A 200 4.77 3.59 -12.15
N GLU A 201 4.41 2.82 -13.17
CA GLU A 201 4.70 3.16 -14.56
C GLU A 201 3.87 4.37 -15.02
N VAL A 202 2.57 4.38 -14.75
CA VAL A 202 1.68 5.51 -15.09
C VAL A 202 2.19 6.80 -14.47
N VAL A 203 2.47 6.81 -13.17
CA VAL A 203 2.96 8.01 -12.48
C VAL A 203 4.34 8.43 -12.98
N ARG A 204 5.25 7.49 -13.23
CA ARG A 204 6.57 7.80 -13.79
C ARG A 204 6.47 8.53 -15.13
N ASP A 205 5.54 8.12 -16.00
CA ASP A 205 5.40 8.64 -17.35
C ASP A 205 4.61 9.96 -17.38
N GLU A 206 3.68 10.17 -16.46
CA GLU A 206 2.79 11.35 -16.43
C GLU A 206 3.24 12.44 -15.44
N ALA A 207 4.08 12.10 -14.45
CA ALA A 207 4.50 13.07 -13.45
C ALA A 207 5.23 14.27 -14.08
N PRO A 208 4.85 15.51 -13.73
CA PRO A 208 5.45 16.73 -14.31
C PRO A 208 6.87 17.01 -13.81
N LEU A 209 7.50 16.06 -13.17
CA LEU A 209 8.86 16.18 -12.64
C LEU A 209 9.88 15.67 -13.65
N PRO A 210 11.03 16.34 -13.77
CA PRO A 210 12.11 15.81 -14.61
C PRO A 210 12.55 14.45 -14.04
N VAL A 211 12.59 13.44 -14.91
CA VAL A 211 13.13 12.14 -14.58
C VAL A 211 14.63 12.26 -14.56
N ALA A 212 15.28 12.01 -13.41
CA ALA A 212 16.74 11.90 -13.34
C ALA A 212 17.13 10.44 -13.56
N ASP A 213 18.30 10.24 -14.18
CA ASP A 213 18.86 8.89 -14.34
C ASP A 213 19.01 8.21 -12.97
N GLY A 214 18.40 7.03 -12.82
CA GLY A 214 18.41 6.28 -11.56
C GLY A 214 17.32 6.65 -10.55
N ASP A 215 16.36 7.50 -10.91
CA ASP A 215 15.16 7.72 -10.07
C ASP A 215 14.35 6.42 -9.95
N GLU A 216 14.29 5.89 -8.74
CA GLU A 216 13.43 4.76 -8.39
C GLU A 216 12.08 5.27 -7.89
N TRP A 217 11.04 5.00 -8.66
CA TRP A 217 9.67 5.19 -8.23
C TRP A 217 9.19 3.97 -7.46
N THR A 218 8.37 4.16 -6.44
CA THR A 218 7.89 3.08 -5.59
C THR A 218 6.47 3.34 -5.13
N LEU A 219 5.73 2.24 -4.97
CA LEU A 219 4.43 2.30 -4.32
C LEU A 219 4.62 2.67 -2.84
N LEU A 220 3.97 3.74 -2.41
CA LEU A 220 3.90 4.12 -0.99
C LEU A 220 2.75 3.39 -0.31
N ALA A 221 1.57 3.41 -0.92
CA ALA A 221 0.37 2.77 -0.38
C ALA A 221 -0.64 2.45 -1.48
N THR A 222 -1.53 1.50 -1.17
CA THR A 222 -2.77 1.24 -1.91
C THR A 222 -3.94 1.18 -0.95
N TRP A 223 -5.06 1.79 -1.32
CA TRP A 223 -6.34 1.69 -0.62
C TRP A 223 -7.42 1.11 -1.52
N ARG A 224 -8.20 0.16 -0.98
CA ARG A 224 -9.39 -0.40 -1.63
C ARG A 224 -10.61 0.42 -1.23
N GLY A 225 -11.13 1.21 -2.17
CA GLY A 225 -12.26 2.10 -1.96
C GLY A 225 -13.64 1.45 -2.06
N GLU A 226 -13.72 0.18 -2.42
CA GLU A 226 -14.94 -0.57 -2.80
C GLU A 226 -16.15 -0.38 -1.87
N ASP A 227 -15.91 -0.33 -0.55
CA ASP A 227 -17.01 -0.20 0.42
C ASP A 227 -17.28 1.26 0.85
N ASP A 228 -16.47 2.21 0.40
CA ASP A 228 -16.48 3.58 0.91
C ASP A 228 -16.80 4.63 -0.18
N CYS A 229 -16.78 4.22 -1.45
CA CYS A 229 -17.07 5.07 -2.61
C CYS A 229 -18.16 4.40 -3.45
N GLU A 230 -19.38 4.94 -3.42
CA GLU A 230 -20.48 4.46 -4.27
C GLU A 230 -20.22 4.70 -5.76
N GLU A 231 -19.38 5.70 -6.09
CA GLU A 231 -18.98 6.04 -7.47
C GLU A 231 -17.96 5.05 -8.05
N LEU A 232 -17.26 4.28 -7.18
CA LEU A 232 -16.25 3.31 -7.57
C LEU A 232 -16.66 1.93 -7.06
N GLU A 233 -17.46 1.18 -7.85
CA GLU A 233 -17.86 -0.19 -7.51
C GLU A 233 -16.66 -1.13 -7.31
N ALA A 234 -15.52 -0.82 -7.92
CA ALA A 234 -14.22 -1.42 -7.64
C ALA A 234 -13.12 -0.43 -8.03
N GLY A 235 -12.49 0.18 -7.04
CA GLY A 235 -11.41 1.15 -7.27
C GLY A 235 -10.23 0.92 -6.34
N LEU A 236 -9.03 1.02 -6.91
CA LEU A 236 -7.78 1.05 -6.17
C LEU A 236 -7.16 2.44 -6.26
N PHE A 237 -6.83 2.99 -5.12
CA PHE A 237 -6.10 4.25 -5.02
C PHE A 237 -4.66 3.94 -4.68
N HIS A 238 -3.75 4.36 -5.54
CA HIS A 238 -2.33 4.12 -5.41
C HIS A 238 -1.59 5.43 -5.19
N TRP A 239 -0.85 5.52 -4.08
CA TRP A 239 0.08 6.62 -3.85
C TRP A 239 1.49 6.17 -4.22
N VAL A 240 2.11 6.93 -5.11
CA VAL A 240 3.43 6.64 -5.68
C VAL A 240 4.36 7.81 -5.40
N ILE A 241 5.60 7.52 -5.06
CA ILE A 241 6.62 8.52 -4.72
C ILE A 241 7.99 8.07 -5.24
N ARG A 242 8.89 9.01 -5.50
CA ARG A 242 10.29 8.68 -5.70
C ARG A 242 10.93 8.27 -4.37
N ARG A 243 11.72 7.22 -4.38
CA ARG A 243 12.41 6.75 -3.17
C ARG A 243 13.30 7.82 -2.54
N ALA A 244 13.96 8.64 -3.37
CA ALA A 244 14.77 9.79 -2.92
C ALA A 244 13.91 10.87 -2.21
N ASP A 245 12.70 11.16 -2.71
CA ASP A 245 11.79 12.12 -2.10
C ASP A 245 11.22 11.56 -0.78
N LEU A 246 10.95 10.25 -0.71
CA LEU A 246 10.53 9.58 0.53
C LEU A 246 11.61 9.66 1.61
N VAL A 247 12.88 9.37 1.28
CA VAL A 247 14.02 9.54 2.21
C VAL A 247 14.13 10.97 2.71
N ALA A 248 13.87 11.95 1.84
CA ALA A 248 13.90 13.37 2.17
C ALA A 248 12.62 13.89 2.83
N LEU A 249 11.65 13.02 3.14
CA LEU A 249 10.33 13.35 3.71
C LEU A 249 9.54 14.37 2.86
N ARG A 250 9.72 14.33 1.55
CA ARG A 250 9.08 15.25 0.60
C ARG A 250 7.75 14.69 0.13
N PHE A 251 6.82 14.56 1.05
CA PHE A 251 5.48 14.04 0.77
C PHE A 251 4.62 14.96 -0.09
N ASP A 252 5.03 16.22 -0.28
CA ASP A 252 4.49 17.15 -1.28
C ASP A 252 4.68 16.65 -2.73
N ARG A 253 5.48 15.59 -2.93
CA ARG A 253 5.77 14.96 -4.21
C ARG A 253 5.20 13.55 -4.34
N VAL A 254 4.23 13.21 -3.52
CA VAL A 254 3.45 11.99 -3.69
C VAL A 254 2.37 12.24 -4.73
N TYR A 255 2.23 11.30 -5.61
CA TYR A 255 1.19 11.29 -6.64
C TYR A 255 0.18 10.20 -6.34
N VAL A 256 -1.08 10.47 -6.60
CA VAL A 256 -2.14 9.48 -6.52
C VAL A 256 -2.61 9.12 -7.92
N TYR A 257 -2.72 7.83 -8.18
CA TYR A 257 -3.36 7.24 -9.35
C TYR A 257 -4.57 6.42 -8.90
N VAL A 258 -5.68 6.56 -9.59
CA VAL A 258 -6.91 5.79 -9.33
C VAL A 258 -7.08 4.78 -10.45
N ASP A 259 -7.00 3.50 -10.10
CA ASP A 259 -7.22 2.38 -10.99
C ASP A 259 -8.66 1.87 -10.78
N ALA A 260 -9.55 2.19 -11.70
CA ALA A 260 -10.99 1.87 -11.65
C ALA A 260 -11.44 1.17 -12.91
N PHE A 261 -12.52 0.37 -12.79
CA PHE A 261 -13.18 -0.25 -13.94
C PHE A 261 -13.96 0.74 -14.77
#